data_5647ce556d10bba464233a0a5c710590
#
_entry.id   5647ce556d10bba464233a0a5c710590
#
_cell.length_a   1.000
_cell.length_b   1.000
_cell.length_c   1.000
_cell.angle_alpha   90.00
_cell.angle_beta   90.00
_cell.angle_gamma   90.00
#
_symmetry.space_group_name_H-M   'P 1'
#
loop_
_entity.id
_entity.type
_entity.pdbx_description
1 polymer ?
#
loop_
_entity_poly.entity_id
_entity_poly.type
_entity_poly.pdbx_seq_one_letter_code
_entity_poly.pdbx_strand_id
1 'polypeptide(L)'
;MQIFTIFFYALAAECPVERFSEIYYNDRRKGMRLMTKDIKMLAIDLDGTLLHDDMSISPFTADILKKAWTKGIRIVFATGRMFCSARVKLLPLQLGDIPVVCYTGAWTARLESQQVISQDGISPELAGEILAFVRDREWKVQTFINDYAYMAQPDPLEQEYSQYRIRKTIYTGEDFYHPAETVTRMIIVEKNLQKRDNIRKFLEDRFQDRISIVYPERIFIDIHKAGVSKANAIGVLAARWRIRSEQIAAFGNTENDISMLRYAGHSFAVANAEPVAKEAADKTIGSNNEDGVAHAIATILKL
;
A
#
# COMPACT_ATOMS: atom_id res chain seq x y z
N MET A 1 -43.69 -18.19 8.39
CA MET A 1 -43.04 -16.95 7.92
C MET A 1 -41.61 -16.91 8.43
N GLN A 2 -40.81 -17.85 8.00
CA GLN A 2 -39.38 -18.05 8.30
C GLN A 2 -38.84 -18.95 7.19
N ILE A 3 -38.33 -18.41 6.12
CA ILE A 3 -37.48 -19.06 5.10
C ILE A 3 -37.12 -17.95 4.09
N PHE A 4 -36.15 -17.06 4.42
CA PHE A 4 -35.53 -16.16 3.43
C PHE A 4 -34.22 -15.54 3.89
N THR A 5 -33.48 -16.15 4.84
CA THR A 5 -32.25 -15.54 5.38
C THR A 5 -31.00 -16.43 5.28
N ILE A 6 -30.98 -17.47 4.45
CA ILE A 6 -29.84 -18.43 4.40
C ILE A 6 -29.16 -18.51 3.01
N PHE A 7 -29.44 -17.63 2.05
CA PHE A 7 -28.86 -17.76 0.70
C PHE A 7 -27.80 -16.73 0.32
N PHE A 8 -27.33 -15.88 1.22
CA PHE A 8 -26.32 -14.85 0.88
C PHE A 8 -24.91 -15.07 1.48
N TYR A 9 -24.67 -16.18 2.19
CA TYR A 9 -23.35 -16.47 2.80
C TYR A 9 -22.53 -17.55 2.07
N ALA A 10 -23.01 -18.12 0.98
CA ALA A 10 -22.39 -19.28 0.33
C ALA A 10 -21.61 -18.98 -0.96
N LEU A 11 -21.42 -17.72 -1.37
CA LEU A 11 -20.72 -17.37 -2.62
C LEU A 11 -19.39 -16.58 -2.43
N ALA A 12 -18.91 -16.49 -1.19
CA ALA A 12 -17.64 -15.81 -0.86
C ALA A 12 -16.51 -16.77 -0.45
N ALA A 13 -16.71 -18.08 -0.48
CA ALA A 13 -15.80 -19.06 0.15
C ALA A 13 -14.97 -19.92 -0.82
N GLU A 14 -15.10 -19.76 -2.15
CA GLU A 14 -14.32 -20.59 -3.07
C GLU A 14 -13.76 -19.76 -4.24
N CYS A 15 -12.75 -18.93 -3.95
CA CYS A 15 -11.80 -18.50 -4.97
C CYS A 15 -10.41 -18.65 -4.37
N PRO A 16 -9.62 -19.67 -4.75
CA PRO A 16 -8.28 -19.87 -4.18
C PRO A 16 -7.39 -18.72 -4.61
N VAL A 17 -6.86 -18.00 -3.66
CA VAL A 17 -5.89 -16.88 -3.83
C VAL A 17 -4.61 -17.35 -4.55
N GLU A 18 -4.30 -18.63 -4.53
CA GLU A 18 -3.09 -19.23 -5.11
C GLU A 18 -3.03 -19.24 -6.65
N ARG A 19 -4.11 -18.96 -7.36
CA ARG A 19 -4.11 -18.94 -8.85
C ARG A 19 -3.97 -17.55 -9.47
N PHE A 20 -3.95 -16.48 -8.69
CA PHE A 20 -3.84 -15.13 -9.25
C PHE A 20 -2.41 -14.74 -9.66
N SER A 21 -1.37 -15.38 -9.11
CA SER A 21 0.03 -15.05 -9.41
C SER A 21 0.54 -15.61 -10.74
N GLU A 22 -0.01 -16.70 -11.26
CA GLU A 22 0.51 -17.36 -12.47
C GLU A 22 -0.19 -16.96 -13.79
N ILE A 23 -1.41 -16.43 -13.75
CA ILE A 23 -2.21 -16.19 -14.97
C ILE A 23 -1.90 -14.84 -15.63
N TYR A 24 -1.28 -13.89 -14.92
CA TYR A 24 -1.07 -12.51 -15.43
C TYR A 24 0.35 -12.17 -15.85
N TYR A 25 1.25 -13.14 -15.98
CA TYR A 25 2.68 -12.89 -16.30
C TYR A 25 3.02 -13.06 -17.78
N ASN A 26 2.06 -12.96 -18.70
CA ASN A 26 2.35 -13.16 -20.13
C ASN A 26 2.21 -11.88 -20.97
N ASP A 27 3.38 -11.40 -21.41
CA ASP A 27 3.73 -10.69 -22.65
C ASP A 27 3.02 -9.37 -23.00
N ARG A 28 3.41 -8.29 -22.27
CA ARG A 28 3.04 -6.90 -22.64
C ARG A 28 3.94 -6.23 -23.70
N ARG A 29 4.87 -6.92 -24.36
CA ARG A 29 5.85 -6.30 -25.27
C ARG A 29 5.39 -6.18 -26.73
N LYS A 30 4.14 -6.37 -27.06
CA LYS A 30 3.64 -6.17 -28.43
C LYS A 30 2.54 -5.12 -28.49
N GLY A 31 2.95 -3.89 -28.82
CA GLY A 31 2.21 -2.92 -29.63
C GLY A 31 0.71 -2.72 -29.35
N MET A 32 0.28 -2.39 -28.12
CA MET A 32 -1.09 -1.96 -27.92
C MET A 32 -1.16 -0.44 -27.76
N ARG A 33 -1.68 0.20 -28.80
CA ARG A 33 -2.04 1.62 -28.88
C ARG A 33 -2.89 1.97 -27.66
N LEU A 34 -2.43 2.91 -26.82
CA LEU A 34 -3.16 3.45 -25.68
C LEU A 34 -4.56 3.91 -26.10
N MET A 35 -5.54 3.03 -25.99
CA MET A 35 -6.94 3.41 -26.03
C MET A 35 -7.36 3.85 -24.63
N THR A 36 -7.06 5.10 -24.26
CA THR A 36 -7.43 5.75 -22.98
C THR A 36 -8.94 5.88 -22.77
N LYS A 37 -9.75 5.24 -23.60
CA LYS A 37 -11.19 5.49 -23.69
C LYS A 37 -12.03 4.90 -22.56
N ASP A 38 -11.48 4.08 -21.65
CA ASP A 38 -12.31 3.37 -20.69
C ASP A 38 -11.66 3.24 -19.29
N ILE A 39 -10.93 4.27 -18.84
CA ILE A 39 -10.42 4.31 -17.46
C ILE A 39 -11.60 4.48 -16.50
N LYS A 40 -11.70 3.57 -15.52
CA LYS A 40 -12.75 3.55 -14.49
C LYS A 40 -12.21 3.70 -13.08
N MET A 41 -10.91 3.50 -12.90
CA MET A 41 -10.26 3.55 -11.60
C MET A 41 -8.88 4.19 -11.68
N LEU A 42 -8.58 5.03 -10.70
CA LEU A 42 -7.26 5.57 -10.43
C LEU A 42 -6.72 4.92 -9.15
N ALA A 43 -5.53 4.35 -9.21
CA ALA A 43 -4.79 3.81 -8.08
C ALA A 43 -3.54 4.69 -7.87
N ILE A 44 -3.49 5.43 -6.77
CA ILE A 44 -2.54 6.54 -6.62
C ILE A 44 -1.76 6.36 -5.32
N ASP A 45 -0.44 6.25 -5.41
CA ASP A 45 0.44 6.34 -4.26
C ASP A 45 0.51 7.78 -3.71
N LEU A 46 0.91 7.94 -2.46
CA LEU A 46 0.94 9.24 -1.78
C LEU A 46 2.34 9.86 -1.76
N ASP A 47 3.27 9.25 -1.04
CA ASP A 47 4.55 9.83 -0.69
C ASP A 47 5.50 9.88 -1.89
N GLY A 48 5.92 11.10 -2.27
CA GLY A 48 6.75 11.30 -3.44
C GLY A 48 6.05 11.00 -4.78
N THR A 49 4.73 10.75 -4.75
CA THR A 49 3.88 10.54 -5.94
C THR A 49 2.81 11.62 -6.04
N LEU A 50 1.78 11.58 -5.17
CA LEU A 50 0.72 12.60 -5.15
C LEU A 50 1.09 13.78 -4.26
N LEU A 51 1.72 13.51 -3.11
CA LEU A 51 2.14 14.53 -2.16
C LEU A 51 3.42 15.21 -2.66
N HIS A 52 3.46 16.54 -2.54
CA HIS A 52 4.69 17.32 -2.70
C HIS A 52 5.68 16.99 -1.58
N ASP A 53 6.93 17.44 -1.69
CA ASP A 53 7.97 17.19 -0.69
C ASP A 53 7.64 17.84 0.66
N ASP A 54 6.84 18.92 0.68
CA ASP A 54 6.29 19.55 1.89
C ASP A 54 5.06 18.82 2.47
N MET A 55 4.73 17.64 1.92
CA MET A 55 3.58 16.84 2.30
C MET A 55 2.21 17.48 2.04
N SER A 56 2.13 18.47 1.16
CA SER A 56 0.89 19.10 0.72
C SER A 56 0.33 18.45 -0.55
N ILE A 57 -0.94 18.72 -0.83
CA ILE A 57 -1.60 18.46 -2.11
C ILE A 57 -2.01 19.84 -2.67
N SER A 58 -1.60 20.13 -3.89
CA SER A 58 -1.89 21.42 -4.51
C SER A 58 -3.40 21.60 -4.76
N PRO A 59 -3.89 22.85 -4.79
CA PRO A 59 -5.28 23.12 -5.18
C PRO A 59 -5.62 22.59 -6.58
N PHE A 60 -4.66 22.60 -7.50
CA PHE A 60 -4.84 22.05 -8.85
C PHE A 60 -5.05 20.54 -8.79
N THR A 61 -4.20 19.80 -8.08
CA THR A 61 -4.34 18.35 -7.90
C THR A 61 -5.69 18.01 -7.23
N ALA A 62 -6.09 18.76 -6.20
CA ALA A 62 -7.38 18.55 -5.53
C ALA A 62 -8.57 18.77 -6.49
N ASP A 63 -8.52 19.80 -7.36
CA ASP A 63 -9.56 20.08 -8.35
C ASP A 63 -9.66 18.96 -9.40
N ILE A 64 -8.53 18.49 -9.94
CA ILE A 64 -8.49 17.38 -10.90
C ILE A 64 -9.05 16.08 -10.31
N LEU A 65 -8.71 15.76 -9.07
CA LEU A 65 -9.25 14.58 -8.39
C LEU A 65 -10.77 14.70 -8.20
N LYS A 66 -11.29 15.87 -7.81
CA LYS A 66 -12.73 16.14 -7.70
C LYS A 66 -13.44 15.99 -9.04
N LYS A 67 -12.87 16.51 -10.12
CA LYS A 67 -13.41 16.36 -11.48
C LYS A 67 -13.45 14.89 -11.92
N ALA A 68 -12.38 14.14 -11.66
CA ALA A 68 -12.34 12.70 -11.94
C ALA A 68 -13.43 11.95 -11.13
N TRP A 69 -13.56 12.26 -9.84
CA TRP A 69 -14.58 11.67 -8.98
C TRP A 69 -16.00 12.00 -9.48
N THR A 70 -16.28 13.25 -9.85
CA THR A 70 -17.57 13.68 -10.38
C THR A 70 -17.91 12.99 -11.72
N LYS A 71 -16.92 12.63 -12.53
CA LYS A 71 -17.10 11.80 -13.74
C LYS A 71 -17.37 10.32 -13.43
N GLY A 72 -17.44 9.92 -12.17
CA GLY A 72 -17.71 8.52 -11.76
C GLY A 72 -16.48 7.62 -11.77
N ILE A 73 -15.27 8.20 -11.89
CA ILE A 73 -14.02 7.43 -11.78
C ILE A 73 -13.81 7.04 -10.31
N ARG A 74 -13.55 5.77 -10.05
CA ARG A 74 -13.19 5.29 -8.71
C ARG A 74 -11.77 5.73 -8.37
N ILE A 75 -11.59 6.36 -7.21
CA ILE A 75 -10.28 6.77 -6.71
C ILE A 75 -9.91 5.89 -5.53
N VAL A 76 -8.73 5.28 -5.57
CA VAL A 76 -8.13 4.49 -4.50
C VAL A 76 -6.74 5.04 -4.24
N PHE A 77 -6.49 5.53 -3.05
CA PHE A 77 -5.15 5.85 -2.61
C PHE A 77 -4.52 4.59 -2.02
N ALA A 78 -3.26 4.31 -2.38
CA ALA A 78 -2.53 3.10 -1.97
C ALA A 78 -1.14 3.47 -1.45
N THR A 79 -0.93 3.38 -0.14
CA THR A 79 0.25 3.90 0.54
C THR A 79 0.85 2.91 1.54
N GLY A 80 2.15 3.08 1.86
CA GLY A 80 2.79 2.43 3.01
C GLY A 80 2.42 3.05 4.36
N ARG A 81 1.74 4.19 4.39
CA ARG A 81 1.37 4.89 5.63
C ARG A 81 0.41 4.09 6.49
N MET A 82 0.41 4.41 7.80
CA MET A 82 -0.69 4.11 8.72
C MET A 82 -1.98 4.76 8.23
N PHE A 83 -3.12 4.12 8.47
CA PHE A 83 -4.41 4.68 8.04
C PHE A 83 -4.69 6.04 8.69
N CYS A 84 -4.44 6.21 9.99
CA CYS A 84 -4.61 7.49 10.67
C CYS A 84 -3.76 8.61 10.03
N SER A 85 -2.55 8.30 9.57
CA SER A 85 -1.67 9.25 8.90
C SER A 85 -2.14 9.62 7.49
N ALA A 86 -2.51 8.62 6.69
CA ALA A 86 -3.07 8.83 5.36
C ALA A 86 -4.38 9.65 5.42
N ARG A 87 -5.24 9.32 6.37
CA ARG A 87 -6.55 9.97 6.57
C ARG A 87 -6.44 11.47 6.75
N VAL A 88 -5.50 11.96 7.56
CA VAL A 88 -5.30 13.41 7.78
C VAL A 88 -4.94 14.14 6.49
N LYS A 89 -4.18 13.49 5.60
CA LYS A 89 -3.79 14.08 4.31
C LYS A 89 -4.93 14.08 3.29
N LEU A 90 -5.80 13.07 3.34
CA LEU A 90 -6.81 12.83 2.31
C LEU A 90 -8.19 13.45 2.62
N LEU A 91 -8.57 13.60 3.90
CA LEU A 91 -9.85 14.19 4.29
C LEU A 91 -10.11 15.58 3.68
N PRO A 92 -9.10 16.49 3.58
CA PRO A 92 -9.30 17.80 2.97
C PRO A 92 -9.71 17.77 1.49
N LEU A 93 -9.49 16.65 0.80
CA LEU A 93 -9.91 16.48 -0.60
C LEU A 93 -11.43 16.38 -0.77
N GLN A 94 -12.17 16.02 0.28
CA GLN A 94 -13.65 15.93 0.26
C GLN A 94 -14.18 15.03 -0.87
N LEU A 95 -13.56 13.86 -1.06
CA LEU A 95 -13.94 12.85 -2.06
C LEU A 95 -14.97 11.83 -1.53
N GLY A 96 -15.56 12.10 -0.36
CA GLY A 96 -16.50 11.19 0.32
C GLY A 96 -15.81 9.99 0.95
N ASP A 97 -16.59 8.97 1.27
CA ASP A 97 -16.15 7.78 2.00
C ASP A 97 -15.46 6.75 1.09
N ILE A 98 -14.42 7.18 0.37
CA ILE A 98 -13.64 6.33 -0.52
C ILE A 98 -12.76 5.34 0.25
N PRO A 99 -12.39 4.18 -0.34
CA PRO A 99 -11.42 3.27 0.27
C PRO A 99 -10.00 3.81 0.15
N VAL A 100 -9.21 3.59 1.19
CA VAL A 100 -7.77 3.86 1.26
C VAL A 100 -7.06 2.56 1.60
N VAL A 101 -6.12 2.19 0.77
CA VAL A 101 -5.22 1.04 0.96
C VAL A 101 -3.98 1.53 1.70
N CYS A 102 -3.75 1.02 2.89
CA CYS A 102 -2.65 1.40 3.78
C CYS A 102 -1.73 0.21 4.07
N TYR A 103 -0.59 0.48 4.71
CA TYR A 103 0.39 -0.56 5.08
C TYR A 103 0.74 -1.45 3.87
N THR A 104 1.01 -0.81 2.71
CA THR A 104 1.40 -1.51 1.47
C THR A 104 0.38 -2.54 0.99
N GLY A 105 -0.87 -2.48 1.46
CA GLY A 105 -1.94 -3.41 1.10
C GLY A 105 -2.47 -4.27 2.25
N ALA A 106 -1.81 -4.27 3.42
CA ALA A 106 -2.24 -5.06 4.57
C ALA A 106 -3.52 -4.56 5.24
N TRP A 107 -3.90 -3.31 4.99
CA TRP A 107 -5.08 -2.68 5.59
C TRP A 107 -5.82 -1.84 4.57
N THR A 108 -7.11 -2.08 4.43
CA THR A 108 -7.98 -1.22 3.63
C THR A 108 -9.15 -0.75 4.48
N ALA A 109 -9.38 0.55 4.53
CA ALA A 109 -10.50 1.14 5.28
C ALA A 109 -11.12 2.30 4.50
N ARG A 110 -12.35 2.66 4.85
CA ARG A 110 -13.06 3.82 4.31
C ARG A 110 -12.56 5.10 4.95
N LEU A 111 -12.39 6.14 4.15
CA LEU A 111 -11.76 7.39 4.56
C LEU A 111 -12.52 8.13 5.66
N GLU A 112 -13.83 8.30 5.52
CA GLU A 112 -14.65 9.08 6.46
C GLU A 112 -15.16 8.23 7.61
N SER A 113 -15.86 7.14 7.31
CA SER A 113 -16.46 6.25 8.32
C SER A 113 -15.45 5.42 9.09
N GLN A 114 -14.20 5.32 8.62
CA GLN A 114 -13.13 4.49 9.18
C GLN A 114 -13.47 2.98 9.23
N GLN A 115 -14.53 2.57 8.53
CA GLN A 115 -14.90 1.18 8.44
C GLN A 115 -13.79 0.36 7.78
N VAL A 116 -13.26 -0.64 8.48
CA VAL A 116 -12.27 -1.58 7.93
C VAL A 116 -12.96 -2.46 6.89
N ILE A 117 -12.41 -2.48 5.68
CA ILE A 117 -12.87 -3.29 4.55
C ILE A 117 -12.15 -4.64 4.53
N SER A 118 -10.83 -4.60 4.78
CA SER A 118 -9.98 -5.79 4.86
C SER A 118 -8.74 -5.51 5.72
N GLN A 119 -8.29 -6.55 6.40
CA GLN A 119 -7.03 -6.60 7.11
C GLN A 119 -6.37 -7.94 6.77
N ASP A 120 -5.17 -7.89 6.23
CA ASP A 120 -4.38 -9.06 5.84
C ASP A 120 -2.98 -8.94 6.46
N GLY A 121 -2.83 -9.45 7.68
CA GLY A 121 -1.62 -9.29 8.48
C GLY A 121 -0.95 -10.62 8.82
N ILE A 122 0.17 -10.53 9.51
CA ILE A 122 0.97 -11.62 10.04
C ILE A 122 0.22 -12.22 11.23
N SER A 123 0.03 -13.55 11.26
CA SER A 123 -0.64 -14.20 12.40
C SER A 123 0.16 -14.01 13.70
N PRO A 124 -0.49 -14.07 14.87
CA PRO A 124 0.21 -13.96 16.15
C PRO A 124 1.37 -14.95 16.33
N GLU A 125 1.21 -16.18 15.86
CA GLU A 125 2.22 -17.23 15.93
C GLU A 125 3.44 -16.88 15.08
N LEU A 126 3.23 -16.50 13.81
CA LEU A 126 4.32 -16.08 12.92
C LEU A 126 4.98 -14.79 13.41
N ALA A 127 4.18 -13.86 13.93
CA ALA A 127 4.69 -12.63 14.52
C ALA A 127 5.61 -12.90 15.71
N GLY A 128 5.21 -13.80 16.61
CA GLY A 128 6.05 -14.24 17.74
C GLY A 128 7.37 -14.89 17.27
N GLU A 129 7.33 -15.75 16.23
CA GLU A 129 8.54 -16.33 15.65
C GLU A 129 9.49 -15.26 15.08
N ILE A 130 8.97 -14.27 14.36
CA ILE A 130 9.76 -13.17 13.79
C ILE A 130 10.35 -12.32 14.91
N LEU A 131 9.55 -11.95 15.91
CA LEU A 131 9.98 -11.12 17.03
C LEU A 131 11.06 -11.81 17.88
N ALA A 132 10.95 -13.10 18.15
CA ALA A 132 12.00 -13.88 18.81
C ALA A 132 13.30 -13.86 17.98
N PHE A 133 13.22 -14.09 16.66
CA PHE A 133 14.37 -14.06 15.78
C PHE A 133 15.07 -12.70 15.72
N VAL A 134 14.29 -11.61 15.73
CA VAL A 134 14.77 -10.23 15.76
C VAL A 134 15.41 -9.89 17.11
N ARG A 135 14.80 -10.34 18.23
CA ARG A 135 15.31 -10.16 19.60
C ARG A 135 16.68 -10.78 19.79
N ASP A 136 16.86 -12.03 19.35
CA ASP A 136 18.15 -12.77 19.44
C ASP A 136 19.30 -12.06 18.73
N ARG A 137 19.01 -11.13 17.81
CA ARG A 137 19.96 -10.35 17.02
C ARG A 137 20.05 -8.89 17.44
N GLU A 138 19.31 -8.52 18.49
CA GLU A 138 19.22 -7.14 19.00
C GLU A 138 18.79 -6.10 17.93
N TRP A 139 18.08 -6.55 16.87
CA TRP A 139 17.54 -5.63 15.88
C TRP A 139 16.34 -4.89 16.44
N LYS A 140 16.29 -3.57 16.17
CA LYS A 140 15.20 -2.72 16.64
C LYS A 140 14.02 -2.82 15.70
N VAL A 141 12.89 -3.28 16.25
CA VAL A 141 11.66 -3.53 15.49
C VAL A 141 10.48 -2.78 16.14
N GLN A 142 9.61 -2.26 15.28
CA GLN A 142 8.31 -1.73 15.65
C GLN A 142 7.23 -2.57 14.99
N THR A 143 6.17 -2.90 15.71
CA THR A 143 4.99 -3.61 15.18
C THR A 143 3.79 -2.68 15.09
N PHE A 144 2.88 -3.00 14.19
CA PHE A 144 1.64 -2.25 14.00
C PHE A 144 0.45 -3.19 14.14
N ILE A 145 -0.46 -2.86 15.06
CA ILE A 145 -1.68 -3.61 15.35
C ILE A 145 -2.83 -2.61 15.46
N ASN A 146 -3.92 -2.84 14.73
CA ASN A 146 -5.13 -2.00 14.76
C ASN A 146 -4.85 -0.49 14.58
N ASP A 147 -3.93 -0.17 13.65
CA ASP A 147 -3.49 1.20 13.35
C ASP A 147 -2.80 1.92 14.53
N TYR A 148 -2.18 1.16 15.46
CA TYR A 148 -1.30 1.64 16.52
C TYR A 148 0.09 1.04 16.37
N ALA A 149 1.12 1.80 16.79
CA ALA A 149 2.50 1.36 16.81
C ALA A 149 2.88 0.84 18.20
N TYR A 150 3.58 -0.28 18.25
CA TYR A 150 4.04 -0.93 19.47
C TYR A 150 5.53 -1.18 19.44
N MET A 151 6.20 -1.07 20.58
CA MET A 151 7.59 -1.45 20.82
C MET A 151 7.73 -2.04 22.24
N ALA A 152 8.81 -2.83 22.45
CA ALA A 152 9.11 -3.33 23.79
C ALA A 152 9.44 -2.19 24.75
N GLN A 153 10.24 -1.22 24.33
CA GLN A 153 10.68 -0.07 25.13
C GLN A 153 11.02 1.12 24.20
N PRO A 154 11.11 2.34 24.75
CA PRO A 154 11.55 3.50 23.98
C PRO A 154 12.91 3.28 23.31
N ASP A 155 13.05 3.73 22.09
CA ASP A 155 14.30 3.67 21.32
C ASP A 155 14.57 4.99 20.61
N PRO A 156 15.82 5.51 20.60
CA PRO A 156 16.17 6.73 19.90
C PRO A 156 15.82 6.73 18.40
N LEU A 157 15.79 5.55 17.76
CA LEU A 157 15.38 5.40 16.36
C LEU A 157 13.91 5.75 16.12
N GLU A 158 13.09 5.87 17.18
CA GLU A 158 11.71 6.33 17.03
C GLU A 158 11.58 7.69 16.36
N GLN A 159 12.59 8.56 16.49
CA GLN A 159 12.59 9.86 15.85
C GLN A 159 12.56 9.73 14.32
N GLU A 160 13.15 8.67 13.76
CA GLU A 160 13.13 8.39 12.32
C GLU A 160 11.71 8.10 11.81
N TYR A 161 10.85 7.58 12.68
CA TYR A 161 9.45 7.31 12.34
C TYR A 161 8.51 8.48 12.67
N SER A 162 8.97 9.45 13.47
CA SER A 162 8.10 10.47 14.10
C SER A 162 7.37 11.34 13.06
N GLN A 163 8.01 11.62 11.92
CA GLN A 163 7.44 12.41 10.84
C GLN A 163 6.19 11.77 10.19
N TYR A 164 6.05 10.44 10.30
CA TYR A 164 4.93 9.69 9.73
C TYR A 164 3.85 9.35 10.77
N ARG A 165 4.07 9.69 12.05
CA ARG A 165 3.21 9.30 13.15
C ARG A 165 2.27 10.42 13.58
N ILE A 166 1.00 10.04 13.77
CA ILE A 166 -0.01 10.88 14.41
C ILE A 166 -0.31 10.38 15.83
N ARG A 167 -0.06 9.10 16.09
CA ARG A 167 -0.30 8.46 17.39
C ARG A 167 1.02 8.13 18.09
N LYS A 168 1.02 8.20 19.42
CA LYS A 168 2.17 7.79 20.24
C LYS A 168 2.37 6.28 20.15
N THR A 169 3.64 5.84 20.22
CA THR A 169 3.98 4.43 20.37
C THR A 169 3.51 3.91 21.72
N ILE A 170 3.01 2.68 21.73
CA ILE A 170 2.63 1.94 22.94
C ILE A 170 3.80 1.01 23.30
N TYR A 171 4.25 1.08 24.56
CA TYR A 171 5.34 0.24 25.04
C TYR A 171 4.76 -0.85 25.92
N THR A 172 5.05 -2.12 25.62
CA THR A 172 4.46 -3.29 26.27
C THR A 172 5.48 -4.20 26.96
N GLY A 173 6.77 -3.81 27.01
CA GLY A 173 7.81 -4.61 27.68
C GLY A 173 7.95 -5.99 27.04
N GLU A 174 7.97 -7.04 27.86
CA GLU A 174 8.10 -8.43 27.41
C GLU A 174 6.89 -8.90 26.59
N ASP A 175 5.69 -8.39 26.85
CA ASP A 175 4.47 -8.76 26.11
C ASP A 175 4.57 -8.38 24.62
N PHE A 176 5.47 -7.45 24.27
CA PHE A 176 5.75 -7.10 22.90
C PHE A 176 6.14 -8.30 22.02
N TYR A 177 6.85 -9.26 22.60
CA TYR A 177 7.34 -10.44 21.90
C TYR A 177 6.30 -11.56 21.77
N HIS A 178 5.12 -11.38 22.38
CA HIS A 178 4.02 -12.34 22.40
C HIS A 178 2.70 -11.69 21.96
N PRO A 179 2.61 -11.18 20.70
CA PRO A 179 1.39 -10.52 20.25
C PRO A 179 0.20 -11.49 20.27
N ALA A 180 -0.91 -11.04 20.83
CA ALA A 180 -2.16 -11.82 20.87
C ALA A 180 -3.05 -11.56 19.64
N GLU A 181 -2.75 -10.50 18.87
CA GLU A 181 -3.55 -10.07 17.74
C GLU A 181 -2.72 -10.11 16.44
N THR A 182 -3.42 -10.11 15.30
CA THR A 182 -2.80 -10.02 13.98
C THR A 182 -1.96 -8.74 13.86
N VAL A 183 -0.69 -8.91 13.51
CA VAL A 183 0.25 -7.80 13.28
C VAL A 183 0.13 -7.35 11.82
N THR A 184 -0.33 -6.13 11.61
CA THR A 184 -0.54 -5.57 10.25
C THR A 184 0.79 -5.44 9.50
N ARG A 185 1.86 -5.03 10.21
CA ARG A 185 3.20 -4.79 9.65
C ARG A 185 4.24 -4.78 10.77
N MET A 186 5.49 -5.12 10.44
CA MET A 186 6.65 -4.84 11.27
C MET A 186 7.63 -3.97 10.50
N ILE A 187 8.32 -3.05 11.19
CA ILE A 187 9.39 -2.23 10.60
C ILE A 187 10.66 -2.42 11.39
N ILE A 188 11.76 -2.71 10.70
CA ILE A 188 13.11 -2.60 11.24
C ILE A 188 13.76 -1.37 10.62
N VAL A 189 14.47 -0.56 11.44
CA VAL A 189 15.26 0.57 10.96
C VAL A 189 16.73 0.22 11.00
N GLU A 190 17.41 0.35 9.87
CA GLU A 190 18.85 0.22 9.78
C GLU A 190 19.42 1.28 8.83
N LYS A 191 20.26 2.18 9.38
CA LYS A 191 20.89 3.28 8.63
C LYS A 191 22.05 2.83 7.75
N ASN A 192 22.71 1.75 8.14
CA ASN A 192 23.78 1.15 7.34
C ASN A 192 23.17 0.22 6.27
N LEU A 193 23.28 0.62 5.01
CA LEU A 193 22.65 -0.09 3.89
C LEU A 193 23.13 -1.54 3.75
N GLN A 194 24.44 -1.80 3.96
CA GLN A 194 24.95 -3.16 3.90
C GLN A 194 24.37 -4.04 5.00
N LYS A 195 24.26 -3.51 6.23
CA LYS A 195 23.58 -4.23 7.32
C LYS A 195 22.11 -4.44 7.02
N ARG A 196 21.41 -3.42 6.50
CA ARG A 196 20.02 -3.50 6.09
C ARG A 196 19.79 -4.65 5.09
N ASP A 197 20.62 -4.74 4.05
CA ASP A 197 20.49 -5.77 3.03
C ASP A 197 20.83 -7.18 3.59
N ASN A 198 21.76 -7.26 4.54
CA ASN A 198 22.02 -8.50 5.27
C ASN A 198 20.84 -8.91 6.16
N ILE A 199 20.19 -7.96 6.85
CA ILE A 199 18.98 -8.23 7.66
C ILE A 199 17.88 -8.79 6.76
N ARG A 200 17.61 -8.15 5.62
CA ARG A 200 16.64 -8.64 4.63
C ARG A 200 16.94 -10.08 4.25
N LYS A 201 18.18 -10.37 3.86
CA LYS A 201 18.59 -11.71 3.47
C LYS A 201 18.37 -12.74 4.59
N PHE A 202 18.77 -12.43 5.84
CA PHE A 202 18.54 -13.32 6.98
C PHE A 202 17.05 -13.61 7.23
N LEU A 203 16.19 -12.60 7.05
CA LEU A 203 14.74 -12.77 7.19
C LEU A 203 14.17 -13.62 6.04
N GLU A 204 14.57 -13.35 4.79
CA GLU A 204 14.16 -14.11 3.62
C GLU A 204 14.62 -15.58 3.72
N ASP A 205 15.87 -15.83 4.10
CA ASP A 205 16.40 -17.20 4.29
C ASP A 205 15.66 -17.96 5.39
N ARG A 206 15.25 -17.28 6.48
CA ARG A 206 14.62 -17.91 7.65
C ARG A 206 13.11 -18.12 7.46
N PHE A 207 12.41 -17.17 6.86
CA PHE A 207 10.94 -17.18 6.80
C PHE A 207 10.39 -17.46 5.39
N GLN A 208 11.24 -17.38 4.36
CA GLN A 208 10.94 -17.75 2.97
C GLN A 208 9.63 -17.14 2.47
N ASP A 209 8.74 -17.96 1.94
CA ASP A 209 7.44 -17.59 1.38
C ASP A 209 6.37 -17.26 2.43
N ARG A 210 6.70 -17.25 3.73
CA ARG A 210 5.76 -16.88 4.81
C ARG A 210 5.64 -15.37 4.99
N ILE A 211 6.63 -14.60 4.52
CA ILE A 211 6.66 -13.13 4.63
C ILE A 211 6.96 -12.47 3.29
N SER A 212 6.60 -11.20 3.17
CA SER A 212 7.05 -10.30 2.11
C SER A 212 7.85 -9.16 2.72
N ILE A 213 8.96 -8.78 2.09
CA ILE A 213 9.81 -7.68 2.53
C ILE A 213 9.91 -6.65 1.43
N VAL A 214 9.69 -5.37 1.77
CA VAL A 214 9.87 -4.24 0.85
C VAL A 214 10.66 -3.12 1.54
N TYR A 215 11.31 -2.28 0.75
CA TYR A 215 11.94 -1.05 1.19
C TYR A 215 11.06 0.14 0.80
N PRO A 216 10.18 0.65 1.70
CA PRO A 216 9.38 1.84 1.40
C PRO A 216 10.24 3.09 1.33
N GLU A 217 11.36 3.09 2.07
CA GLU A 217 12.39 4.12 2.10
C GLU A 217 13.77 3.51 2.38
N ARG A 218 14.79 4.34 2.17
CA ARG A 218 16.20 3.89 2.18
C ARG A 218 16.64 3.15 3.45
N ILE A 219 16.09 3.50 4.62
CA ILE A 219 16.51 2.95 5.92
C ILE A 219 15.52 1.98 6.54
N PHE A 220 14.37 1.77 5.93
CA PHE A 220 13.31 0.91 6.45
C PHE A 220 13.28 -0.46 5.79
N ILE A 221 13.03 -1.47 6.60
CA ILE A 221 12.73 -2.83 6.17
C ILE A 221 11.30 -3.10 6.64
N ASP A 222 10.34 -3.05 5.73
CA ASP A 222 8.95 -3.40 6.01
C ASP A 222 8.73 -4.89 5.83
N ILE A 223 8.22 -5.54 6.86
CA ILE A 223 7.89 -6.96 6.88
C ILE A 223 6.36 -7.08 6.93
N HIS A 224 5.83 -7.80 5.96
CA HIS A 224 4.40 -8.08 5.81
C HIS A 224 4.16 -9.59 5.74
N LYS A 225 2.93 -10.02 5.89
CA LYS A 225 2.50 -11.36 5.50
C LYS A 225 2.76 -11.58 4.01
N ALA A 226 3.15 -12.80 3.64
CA ALA A 226 3.33 -13.18 2.24
C ALA A 226 2.09 -12.87 1.40
N GLY A 227 2.31 -12.36 0.19
CA GLY A 227 1.25 -11.98 -0.73
C GLY A 227 0.61 -10.61 -0.46
N VAL A 228 0.93 -9.94 0.63
CA VAL A 228 0.50 -8.54 0.83
C VAL A 228 1.19 -7.63 -0.17
N SER A 229 0.40 -6.88 -0.92
CA SER A 229 0.89 -5.89 -1.88
C SER A 229 -0.20 -4.86 -2.21
N LYS A 230 0.21 -3.68 -2.70
CA LYS A 230 -0.74 -2.68 -3.20
C LYS A 230 -1.60 -3.26 -4.33
N ALA A 231 -1.02 -4.08 -5.22
CA ALA A 231 -1.73 -4.73 -6.31
C ALA A 231 -2.87 -5.63 -5.83
N ASN A 232 -2.60 -6.49 -4.83
CA ASN A 232 -3.62 -7.43 -4.34
C ASN A 232 -4.80 -6.69 -3.69
N ALA A 233 -4.53 -5.67 -2.88
CA ALA A 233 -5.58 -4.86 -2.27
C ALA A 233 -6.42 -4.11 -3.32
N ILE A 234 -5.76 -3.51 -4.34
CA ILE A 234 -6.43 -2.84 -5.45
C ILE A 234 -7.24 -3.84 -6.27
N GLY A 235 -6.71 -5.04 -6.53
CA GLY A 235 -7.40 -6.12 -7.24
C GLY A 235 -8.70 -6.55 -6.55
N VAL A 236 -8.69 -6.67 -5.22
CA VAL A 236 -9.89 -6.97 -4.43
C VAL A 236 -10.95 -5.88 -4.59
N LEU A 237 -10.55 -4.59 -4.53
CA LEU A 237 -11.47 -3.46 -4.73
C LEU A 237 -12.00 -3.41 -6.17
N ALA A 238 -11.13 -3.60 -7.16
CA ALA A 238 -11.49 -3.62 -8.58
C ALA A 238 -12.52 -4.73 -8.88
N ALA A 239 -12.29 -5.94 -8.35
CA ALA A 239 -13.21 -7.06 -8.50
C ALA A 239 -14.61 -6.76 -7.91
N ARG A 240 -14.67 -6.13 -6.71
CA ARG A 240 -15.95 -5.69 -6.11
C ARG A 240 -16.73 -4.70 -6.98
N TRP A 241 -16.02 -3.87 -7.76
CA TRP A 241 -16.62 -2.88 -8.67
C TRP A 241 -16.73 -3.39 -10.10
N ARG A 242 -16.34 -4.64 -10.38
CA ARG A 242 -16.31 -5.24 -11.72
C ARG A 242 -15.47 -4.42 -12.70
N ILE A 243 -14.35 -3.86 -12.22
CA ILE A 243 -13.38 -3.11 -13.00
C ILE A 243 -12.22 -4.04 -13.34
N ARG A 244 -11.91 -4.17 -14.64
CA ARG A 244 -10.77 -4.96 -15.12
C ARG A 244 -9.47 -4.17 -14.99
N SER A 245 -8.33 -4.88 -14.92
CA SER A 245 -7.01 -4.24 -14.81
C SER A 245 -6.71 -3.24 -15.93
N GLU A 246 -7.20 -3.52 -17.17
CA GLU A 246 -7.05 -2.62 -18.33
C GLU A 246 -7.78 -1.27 -18.16
N GLN A 247 -8.71 -1.19 -17.23
CA GLN A 247 -9.49 0.01 -16.89
C GLN A 247 -8.92 0.79 -15.70
N ILE A 248 -7.73 0.39 -15.22
CA ILE A 248 -7.06 1.02 -14.08
C ILE A 248 -5.87 1.82 -14.58
N ALA A 249 -5.75 3.06 -14.10
CA ALA A 249 -4.54 3.86 -14.21
C ALA A 249 -3.85 3.93 -12.83
N ALA A 250 -2.59 3.50 -12.75
CA ALA A 250 -1.79 3.48 -11.53
C ALA A 250 -0.65 4.49 -11.58
N PHE A 251 -0.35 5.09 -10.43
CA PHE A 251 0.69 6.12 -10.25
C PHE A 251 1.56 5.77 -9.04
N GLY A 252 2.89 5.79 -9.20
CA GLY A 252 3.81 5.40 -8.13
C GLY A 252 5.24 5.87 -8.36
N ASN A 253 6.13 5.62 -7.38
CA ASN A 253 7.52 6.10 -7.41
C ASN A 253 8.58 5.15 -6.82
N THR A 254 8.22 4.17 -5.97
CA THR A 254 9.19 3.32 -5.26
C THR A 254 8.95 1.82 -5.45
N GLU A 255 9.82 0.99 -4.85
CA GLU A 255 9.76 -0.48 -4.95
C GLU A 255 8.38 -1.04 -4.59
N ASN A 256 7.72 -0.51 -3.56
CA ASN A 256 6.42 -0.99 -3.09
C ASN A 256 5.26 -0.72 -4.06
N ASP A 257 5.48 0.13 -5.10
CA ASP A 257 4.52 0.43 -6.17
C ASP A 257 4.62 -0.52 -7.37
N ILE A 258 5.74 -1.23 -7.52
CA ILE A 258 6.01 -2.07 -8.69
C ILE A 258 4.86 -3.03 -8.96
N SER A 259 4.34 -3.67 -7.90
CA SER A 259 3.22 -4.60 -8.04
C SER A 259 1.98 -3.90 -8.61
N MET A 260 1.64 -2.72 -8.12
CA MET A 260 0.50 -1.91 -8.57
C MET A 260 0.69 -1.40 -10.00
N LEU A 261 1.88 -0.88 -10.32
CA LEU A 261 2.23 -0.41 -11.68
C LEU A 261 2.13 -1.53 -12.71
N ARG A 262 2.58 -2.74 -12.37
CA ARG A 262 2.48 -3.92 -13.25
C ARG A 262 1.08 -4.49 -13.37
N TYR A 263 0.25 -4.35 -12.34
CA TYR A 263 -1.13 -4.84 -12.34
C TYR A 263 -2.06 -3.99 -13.21
N ALA A 264 -1.92 -2.66 -13.16
CA ALA A 264 -2.77 -1.72 -13.88
C ALA A 264 -2.55 -1.78 -15.39
N GLY A 265 -3.59 -1.57 -16.18
CA GLY A 265 -3.52 -1.51 -17.65
C GLY A 265 -2.81 -0.28 -18.17
N HIS A 266 -2.75 0.77 -17.35
CA HIS A 266 -2.02 2.01 -17.63
C HIS A 266 -1.23 2.39 -16.39
N SER A 267 0.08 2.51 -16.50
CA SER A 267 0.93 2.79 -15.36
C SER A 267 1.88 3.96 -15.61
N PHE A 268 2.04 4.77 -14.57
CA PHE A 268 2.79 6.03 -14.63
C PHE A 268 3.74 6.13 -13.44
N ALA A 269 5.02 6.31 -13.71
CA ALA A 269 6.00 6.68 -12.71
C ALA A 269 6.25 8.18 -12.77
N VAL A 270 6.33 8.85 -11.62
CA VAL A 270 6.70 10.28 -11.58
C VAL A 270 8.18 10.48 -11.91
N ALA A 271 8.58 11.70 -12.33
CA ALA A 271 9.94 11.99 -12.74
C ALA A 271 10.98 11.78 -11.63
N ASN A 272 10.59 11.99 -10.37
CA ASN A 272 11.40 11.73 -9.18
C ASN A 272 11.37 10.27 -8.71
N ALA A 273 10.69 9.36 -9.43
CA ALA A 273 10.63 7.95 -9.06
C ALA A 273 11.98 7.24 -9.16
N GLU A 274 12.14 6.19 -8.38
CA GLU A 274 13.29 5.28 -8.43
C GLU A 274 13.38 4.59 -9.81
N PRO A 275 14.59 4.22 -10.25
CA PRO A 275 14.78 3.53 -11.53
C PRO A 275 13.88 2.29 -11.69
N VAL A 276 13.77 1.46 -10.64
CA VAL A 276 12.98 0.22 -10.64
C VAL A 276 11.47 0.48 -10.85
N ALA A 277 10.94 1.58 -10.32
CA ALA A 277 9.55 1.98 -10.52
C ALA A 277 9.33 2.53 -11.94
N LYS A 278 10.29 3.31 -12.49
CA LYS A 278 10.25 3.77 -13.88
C LYS A 278 10.28 2.63 -14.89
N GLU A 279 11.08 1.60 -14.62
CA GLU A 279 11.14 0.38 -15.46
C GLU A 279 9.83 -0.44 -15.38
N ALA A 280 9.12 -0.38 -14.26
CA ALA A 280 7.85 -1.09 -14.08
C ALA A 280 6.65 -0.37 -14.70
N ALA A 281 6.77 0.93 -14.99
CA ALA A 281 5.70 1.76 -15.52
C ALA A 281 5.70 1.83 -17.05
N ASP A 282 4.53 2.07 -17.66
CA ASP A 282 4.41 2.30 -19.12
C ASP A 282 4.98 3.67 -19.53
N LYS A 283 4.92 4.67 -18.62
CA LYS A 283 5.38 6.05 -18.90
C LYS A 283 5.92 6.73 -17.65
N THR A 284 6.91 7.60 -17.87
CA THR A 284 7.31 8.61 -16.89
C THR A 284 6.56 9.91 -17.15
N ILE A 285 6.05 10.54 -16.08
CA ILE A 285 5.30 11.82 -16.09
C ILE A 285 6.08 12.89 -15.32
N GLY A 286 5.55 14.11 -15.18
CA GLY A 286 6.14 15.17 -14.35
C GLY A 286 6.37 14.71 -12.90
N SER A 287 7.23 15.43 -12.17
CA SER A 287 7.52 15.12 -10.75
C SER A 287 6.31 15.37 -9.85
N ASN A 288 6.38 14.86 -8.62
CA ASN A 288 5.37 15.16 -7.59
C ASN A 288 5.23 16.67 -7.34
N ASN A 289 6.34 17.42 -7.28
CA ASN A 289 6.35 18.87 -7.05
C ASN A 289 5.80 19.69 -8.24
N GLU A 290 5.66 19.07 -9.41
CA GLU A 290 5.10 19.66 -10.62
C GLU A 290 3.66 19.19 -10.90
N ASP A 291 2.97 18.65 -9.90
CA ASP A 291 1.63 18.08 -10.06
C ASP A 291 1.53 17.02 -11.19
N GLY A 292 2.60 16.26 -11.42
CA GLY A 292 2.71 15.33 -12.53
C GLY A 292 1.55 14.34 -12.62
N VAL A 293 1.07 13.84 -11.48
CA VAL A 293 -0.10 12.95 -11.40
C VAL A 293 -1.36 13.65 -11.90
N ALA A 294 -1.61 14.88 -11.46
CA ALA A 294 -2.81 15.63 -11.85
C ALA A 294 -2.81 15.95 -13.35
N HIS A 295 -1.68 16.38 -13.90
CA HIS A 295 -1.53 16.62 -15.34
C HIS A 295 -1.76 15.35 -16.17
N ALA A 296 -1.25 14.21 -15.71
CA ALA A 296 -1.50 12.93 -16.35
C ALA A 296 -2.98 12.53 -16.30
N ILE A 297 -3.62 12.65 -15.12
CA ILE A 297 -5.06 12.38 -14.95
C ILE A 297 -5.89 13.30 -15.87
N ALA A 298 -5.62 14.59 -15.90
CA ALA A 298 -6.32 15.55 -16.76
C ALA A 298 -6.21 15.14 -18.25
N THR A 299 -5.03 14.70 -18.66
CA THR A 299 -4.76 14.26 -20.04
C THR A 299 -5.52 12.99 -20.40
N ILE A 300 -5.43 11.93 -19.57
CA ILE A 300 -6.04 10.62 -19.88
C ILE A 300 -7.57 10.64 -19.77
N LEU A 301 -8.13 11.48 -18.88
CA LEU A 301 -9.59 11.62 -18.69
C LEU A 301 -10.20 12.78 -19.47
N LYS A 302 -9.40 13.61 -20.16
CA LYS A 302 -9.82 14.81 -20.87
C LYS A 302 -10.66 15.74 -19.97
N LEU A 303 -10.02 16.14 -18.87
CA LEU A 303 -10.60 17.06 -17.87
C LEU A 303 -10.30 18.53 -18.18
#